data_bafd10c47869e6105b521158157d53fa
#
_entry.id   bafd10c47869e6105b521158157d53fa
#
_cell.length_a   1.000
_cell.length_b   1.000
_cell.length_c   1.000
_cell.angle_alpha   90.00
_cell.angle_beta   90.00
_cell.angle_gamma   90.00
#
_symmetry.space_group_name_H-M   'P 1'
#
loop_
_entity.id
_entity.type
_entity.pdbx_description
1 polymer ?
#
loop_
_entity_poly.entity_id
_entity_poly.type
_entity_poly.pdbx_seq_one_letter_code
_entity_poly.pdbx_strand_id
1 'polypeptide(L)'
;MFGLKSKTLTGTGSVVSGPTRLVKLYLVGGSSAGSVVLKNGGASGTTLFEMATPAGATLTQNIDFNDEGLRFETDCHATLTNITSITFLHG
;
A
#
# COMPACT_ATOMS: atom_id res chain seq x y z
N MET A 1 1.07 4.48 19.94
CA MET A 1 -0.14 4.24 19.16
C MET A 1 -0.73 2.89 19.50
N PHE A 2 -2.01 2.84 19.67
CA PHE A 2 -2.72 1.61 19.96
C PHE A 2 -3.51 1.15 18.75
N GLY A 3 -3.67 -0.14 18.62
CA GLY A 3 -4.59 -0.67 17.64
C GLY A 3 -4.15 -0.56 16.19
N LEU A 4 -2.86 -0.72 15.93
CA LEU A 4 -2.43 -0.89 14.56
C LEU A 4 -3.12 -2.10 13.97
N LYS A 5 -3.64 -1.94 12.76
CA LYS A 5 -4.31 -3.00 12.03
C LYS A 5 -3.48 -3.35 10.82
N SER A 6 -3.70 -4.53 10.28
CA SER A 6 -2.98 -4.95 9.10
C SER A 6 -3.95 -5.41 8.02
N LYS A 7 -3.54 -5.24 6.78
CA LYS A 7 -4.28 -5.70 5.62
C LYS A 7 -3.29 -6.18 4.58
N THR A 8 -3.48 -7.40 4.09
CA THR A 8 -2.63 -7.96 3.04
C THR A 8 -3.43 -8.05 1.76
N LEU A 9 -2.86 -7.59 0.66
CA LEU A 9 -3.46 -7.68 -0.66
C LEU A 9 -2.53 -8.46 -1.57
N THR A 10 -3.12 -9.26 -2.45
CA THR A 10 -2.40 -9.96 -3.51
C THR A 10 -2.79 -9.43 -4.89
N GLY A 11 -3.62 -8.42 -4.94
CA GLY A 11 -4.05 -7.74 -6.15
C GLY A 11 -4.66 -6.41 -5.80
N THR A 12 -4.99 -5.64 -6.82
CA THR A 12 -5.62 -4.33 -6.65
C THR A 12 -6.88 -4.42 -5.79
N GLY A 13 -7.04 -3.51 -4.87
CA GLY A 13 -8.22 -3.48 -4.01
C GLY A 13 -8.16 -2.42 -2.94
N SER A 14 -9.19 -2.43 -2.11
CA SER A 14 -9.28 -1.50 -0.99
C SER A 14 -8.43 -1.97 0.18
N VAL A 15 -7.63 -1.08 0.72
CA VAL A 15 -6.87 -1.35 1.94
C VAL A 15 -7.74 -1.04 3.15
N VAL A 16 -8.33 0.15 3.17
CA VAL A 16 -9.24 0.58 4.24
C VAL A 16 -10.38 1.34 3.58
N SER A 17 -11.61 1.02 3.96
CA SER A 17 -12.80 1.61 3.34
C SER A 17 -13.25 2.92 4.02
N GLY A 18 -12.46 3.47 4.90
CA GLY A 18 -12.74 4.72 5.59
C GLY A 18 -11.46 5.50 5.84
N PRO A 19 -11.54 6.62 6.58
CA PRO A 19 -10.35 7.39 6.89
C PRO A 19 -9.33 6.57 7.65
N THR A 20 -8.06 6.74 7.30
CA THR A 20 -6.99 5.97 7.93
C THR A 20 -5.66 6.69 7.81
N ARG A 21 -4.69 6.20 8.54
CA ARG A 21 -3.29 6.58 8.37
C ARG A 21 -2.50 5.32 8.10
N LEU A 22 -1.72 5.37 7.03
CA LEU A 22 -0.87 4.27 6.64
C LEU A 22 0.50 4.49 7.29
N VAL A 23 0.90 3.57 8.14
CA VAL A 23 2.13 3.72 8.92
C VAL A 23 3.29 3.04 8.22
N LYS A 24 3.07 1.87 7.67
CA LYS A 24 4.14 1.09 7.06
C LYS A 24 3.56 0.16 6.02
N LEU A 25 4.35 -0.15 5.00
CA LEU A 25 3.99 -1.23 4.09
C LEU A 25 5.20 -2.13 3.86
N TYR A 26 4.90 -3.39 3.60
CA TYR A 26 5.89 -4.40 3.28
C TYR A 26 5.41 -5.13 2.04
N LEU A 27 6.23 -5.17 1.01
CA LEU A 27 5.82 -5.82 -0.23
C LEU A 27 6.81 -6.85 -0.70
N VAL A 28 6.29 -7.81 -1.46
CA VAL A 28 7.06 -8.81 -2.18
C VAL A 28 6.78 -8.56 -3.67
N GLY A 29 7.82 -8.26 -4.42
CA GLY A 29 7.68 -7.97 -5.84
C GLY A 29 7.36 -9.20 -6.66
N GLY A 30 6.95 -8.98 -7.91
CA GLY A 30 6.67 -10.04 -8.84
C GLY A 30 7.87 -10.36 -9.73
N SER A 31 7.69 -11.30 -10.64
CA SER A 31 8.75 -11.70 -11.58
C SER A 31 9.04 -10.63 -12.62
N SER A 32 8.13 -9.68 -12.80
CA SER A 32 8.30 -8.55 -13.71
C SER A 32 8.29 -7.26 -12.92
N ALA A 33 8.83 -6.20 -13.51
CA ALA A 33 8.78 -4.87 -12.90
C ALA A 33 7.32 -4.48 -12.69
N GLY A 34 7.04 -3.81 -11.56
CA GLY A 34 5.68 -3.47 -11.20
C GLY A 34 5.58 -2.12 -10.52
N SER A 35 4.43 -1.87 -9.91
CA SER A 35 4.19 -0.62 -9.20
C SER A 35 3.11 -0.76 -8.15
N VAL A 36 3.14 0.15 -7.20
CA VAL A 36 2.12 0.33 -6.18
C VAL A 36 1.68 1.79 -6.23
N VAL A 37 0.38 2.01 -6.37
CA VAL A 37 -0.19 3.37 -6.37
C VAL A 37 -1.26 3.41 -5.29
N LEU A 38 -1.10 4.30 -4.32
CA LEU A 38 -2.05 4.45 -3.21
C LEU A 38 -2.88 5.70 -3.43
N LYS A 39 -4.19 5.54 -3.43
CA LYS A 39 -5.13 6.60 -3.77
C LYS A 39 -6.12 6.85 -2.65
N ASN A 40 -6.50 8.10 -2.53
CA ASN A 40 -7.52 8.55 -1.60
C ASN A 40 -8.79 8.86 -2.40
N GLY A 41 -9.85 8.09 -2.18
CA GLY A 41 -11.10 8.25 -2.91
C GLY A 41 -11.39 7.14 -3.90
N GLY A 42 -10.92 5.92 -3.63
CA GLY A 42 -11.17 4.75 -4.48
C GLY A 42 -10.22 4.67 -5.66
N ALA A 43 -10.55 3.80 -6.61
CA ALA A 43 -9.69 3.52 -7.76
C ALA A 43 -9.44 4.73 -8.64
N SER A 44 -10.35 5.70 -8.64
CA SER A 44 -10.20 6.96 -9.41
C SER A 44 -9.81 8.13 -8.53
N GLY A 45 -9.43 7.89 -7.28
CA GLY A 45 -9.11 8.95 -6.35
C GLY A 45 -7.75 9.59 -6.59
N THR A 46 -7.41 10.51 -5.70
CA THR A 46 -6.14 11.23 -5.77
C THR A 46 -4.99 10.33 -5.34
N THR A 47 -3.94 10.30 -6.15
CA THR A 47 -2.73 9.53 -5.80
C THR A 47 -1.95 10.26 -4.71
N LEU A 48 -1.74 9.59 -3.59
CA LEU A 48 -0.95 10.15 -2.48
C LEU A 48 0.44 9.53 -2.38
N PHE A 49 0.61 8.33 -2.90
CA PHE A 49 1.89 7.63 -2.85
C PHE A 49 2.00 6.71 -4.05
N GLU A 50 3.17 6.66 -4.63
CA GLU A 50 3.43 5.80 -5.77
C GLU A 50 4.88 5.33 -5.71
N MET A 51 5.09 4.03 -5.98
CA MET A 51 6.44 3.51 -6.09
C MET A 51 6.50 2.46 -7.18
N ALA A 52 7.66 2.36 -7.81
CA ALA A 52 7.94 1.32 -8.80
C ALA A 52 8.78 0.23 -8.15
N THR A 53 8.61 -1.01 -8.61
CA THR A 53 9.40 -2.12 -8.13
C THR A 53 10.18 -2.73 -9.29
N PRO A 54 11.45 -3.11 -9.08
CA PRO A 54 12.18 -3.83 -10.11
C PRO A 54 11.69 -5.27 -10.22
N ALA A 55 12.04 -5.93 -11.29
CA ALA A 55 11.71 -7.34 -11.48
C ALA A 55 12.47 -8.19 -10.47
N GLY A 56 11.80 -9.21 -9.92
CA GLY A 56 12.42 -10.12 -8.98
C GLY A 56 11.42 -10.69 -8.00
N ALA A 57 11.01 -11.93 -8.20
CA ALA A 57 9.95 -12.56 -7.41
C ALA A 57 10.29 -12.69 -5.93
N THR A 58 11.58 -12.61 -5.56
CA THR A 58 12.01 -12.72 -4.17
C THR A 58 12.37 -11.36 -3.58
N LEU A 59 12.21 -10.29 -4.34
CA LEU A 59 12.53 -8.96 -3.86
C LEU A 59 11.51 -8.51 -2.84
N THR A 60 11.98 -8.03 -1.69
CA THR A 60 11.10 -7.49 -0.66
C THR A 60 11.48 -6.05 -0.37
N GLN A 61 10.51 -5.22 -0.05
CA GLN A 61 10.72 -3.82 0.29
C GLN A 61 9.85 -3.43 1.48
N ASN A 62 10.40 -2.56 2.31
CA ASN A 62 9.78 -2.08 3.52
C ASN A 62 9.75 -0.57 3.45
N ILE A 63 8.58 0.03 3.49
CA ILE A 63 8.43 1.47 3.45
C ILE A 63 7.80 1.93 4.76
N ASP A 64 8.46 2.86 5.41
CA ASP A 64 8.02 3.37 6.70
C ASP A 64 7.65 4.84 6.54
N PHE A 65 6.40 5.18 6.87
CA PHE A 65 5.89 6.55 6.75
C PHE A 65 6.05 7.35 8.04
N ASN A 66 6.80 6.82 9.01
CA ASN A 66 7.05 7.36 10.34
C ASN A 66 5.81 7.32 11.24
N ASP A 67 5.92 7.90 12.44
CA ASP A 67 4.91 7.78 13.48
C ASP A 67 3.57 8.39 13.12
N GLU A 68 3.59 9.46 12.32
CA GLU A 68 2.34 10.12 11.94
C GLU A 68 1.63 9.40 10.81
N GLY A 69 2.38 8.70 9.98
CA GLY A 69 1.80 7.98 8.86
C GLY A 69 1.39 8.88 7.72
N LEU A 70 0.95 8.25 6.65
CA LEU A 70 0.39 8.95 5.49
C LEU A 70 -1.12 8.94 5.63
N ARG A 71 -1.72 10.12 5.68
CA ARG A 71 -3.15 10.25 5.97
C ARG A 71 -3.99 10.13 4.71
N PHE A 72 -5.00 9.27 4.78
CA PHE A 72 -6.02 9.12 3.76
C PHE A 72 -7.36 9.56 4.37
N GLU A 73 -7.92 10.63 3.86
CA GLU A 73 -9.10 11.24 4.49
C GLU A 73 -10.40 10.55 4.12
N THR A 74 -10.46 9.92 2.96
CA THR A 74 -11.66 9.22 2.49
C THR A 74 -11.51 7.72 2.63
N ASP A 75 -10.48 7.17 2.03
CA ASP A 75 -10.18 5.75 2.10
C ASP A 75 -8.75 5.52 1.60
N CYS A 76 -8.29 4.29 1.66
CA CYS A 76 -7.00 3.92 1.08
C CYS A 76 -7.25 2.81 0.08
N HIS A 77 -6.96 3.08 -1.19
CA HIS A 77 -7.10 2.13 -2.28
C HIS A 77 -5.75 1.88 -2.91
N ALA A 78 -5.40 0.61 -3.15
CA ALA A 78 -4.12 0.25 -3.73
C ALA A 78 -4.32 -0.33 -5.13
N THR A 79 -3.65 0.28 -6.11
CA THR A 79 -3.56 -0.26 -7.45
C THR A 79 -2.22 -0.95 -7.59
N LEU A 80 -2.23 -2.25 -7.80
CA LEU A 80 -1.03 -3.09 -7.81
C LEU A 80 -0.78 -3.64 -9.19
N THR A 81 0.46 -3.53 -9.65
CA THR A 81 0.89 -4.11 -10.92
C THR A 81 2.10 -4.99 -10.64
N ASN A 82 1.99 -6.28 -10.97
CA ASN A 82 3.08 -7.26 -10.82
C ASN A 82 3.66 -7.28 -9.41
N ILE A 83 2.79 -7.27 -8.42
CA ILE A 83 3.14 -7.40 -7.00
C ILE A 83 2.62 -8.73 -6.50
N THR A 84 3.47 -9.55 -5.89
CA THR A 84 3.07 -10.84 -5.36
C THR A 84 2.18 -10.67 -4.14
N SER A 85 2.61 -9.83 -3.19
CA SER A 85 1.80 -9.52 -2.02
C SER A 85 2.28 -8.23 -1.40
N ILE A 86 1.39 -7.57 -0.69
CA ILE A 86 1.73 -6.35 0.04
C ILE A 86 0.91 -6.32 1.32
N THR A 87 1.56 -6.02 2.43
CA THR A 87 0.91 -5.89 3.73
C THR A 87 1.02 -4.46 4.20
N PHE A 88 -0.11 -3.90 4.58
CA PHE A 88 -0.19 -2.53 5.08
C PHE A 88 -0.44 -2.56 6.58
N LEU A 89 0.28 -1.72 7.32
CA LEU A 89 0.00 -1.46 8.73
C LEU A 89 -0.61 -0.07 8.84
N HIS A 90 -1.79 0.01 9.43
CA HIS A 90 -2.54 1.25 9.47
C HIS A 90 -3.23 1.44 10.82
N GLY A 91 -3.58 2.69 11.07
CA GLY A 91 -4.29 3.05 12.30
C GLY A 91 -5.79 2.92 12.22
#